data_74590dd542f4b66c0d0524583c445180
#
_entry.id   74590dd542f4b66c0d0524583c445180
#
_cell.length_a   1.000
_cell.length_b   1.000
_cell.length_c   1.000
_cell.angle_alpha   90.00
_cell.angle_beta   90.00
_cell.angle_gamma   90.00
#
_symmetry.space_group_name_H-M   'P 1'
#
loop_
_entity.id
_entity.type
_entity.pdbx_description
1 polymer ?
#
loop_
_entity_poly.entity_id
_entity_poly.type
_entity_poly.pdbx_seq_one_letter_code
_entity_poly.pdbx_strand_id
1 'polypeptide(L)'
;MNGAFSVELGTVRKQYGDRVVLDTGPFELESGRSYALVGPNGSGKSTLLRVLAGVETATESSVKVKGEATYESLTVGYMPQKSYVFGFTVFRNVSLALATSNLPRDEVAKRVEQALAAVGMADMADARGGGLSGGEAQRVALARLLVQDLDVMLLDEPTASMDSAGTMLVEKALREYRDRTGCMLVTATHAPSQARRISDTAIMLSAGAIVEFGETETVLNVPTSEAGREFLSYWTV
;
A
#
# COMPACT_ATOMS: atom_id res chain seq x y z
N MET A 1 3.17 -5.04 -18.58
CA MET A 1 2.63 -5.70 -17.38
C MET A 1 3.19 -7.10 -17.38
N ASN A 2 3.85 -7.49 -16.31
CA ASN A 2 4.31 -8.86 -16.10
C ASN A 2 3.09 -9.79 -16.04
N GLY A 3 3.22 -11.04 -16.51
CA GLY A 3 2.20 -12.08 -16.34
C GLY A 3 1.89 -12.33 -14.85
N ALA A 4 1.03 -13.29 -14.54
CA ALA A 4 0.73 -13.66 -13.16
C ALA A 4 2.02 -14.08 -12.44
N PHE A 5 2.24 -13.54 -11.24
CA PHE A 5 3.39 -13.84 -10.39
C PHE A 5 2.98 -13.96 -8.92
N SER A 6 3.81 -14.63 -8.13
CA SER A 6 3.72 -14.57 -6.68
C SER A 6 5.08 -14.25 -6.06
N VAL A 7 5.03 -13.66 -4.87
CA VAL A 7 6.20 -13.35 -4.06
C VAL A 7 6.15 -14.22 -2.82
N GLU A 8 7.00 -15.24 -2.78
CA GLU A 8 7.25 -16.04 -1.59
C GLU A 8 8.25 -15.32 -0.70
N LEU A 9 7.83 -15.01 0.49
CA LEU A 9 8.68 -14.48 1.54
C LEU A 9 8.93 -15.62 2.54
N GLY A 10 10.18 -15.95 2.75
CA GLY A 10 10.57 -16.76 3.91
C GLY A 10 10.42 -15.92 5.19
N THR A 11 11.19 -16.22 6.20
CA THR A 11 11.23 -15.35 7.39
C THR A 11 11.74 -13.96 7.01
N VAL A 12 10.95 -12.92 7.34
CA VAL A 12 11.41 -11.54 7.27
C VAL A 12 11.70 -11.08 8.69
N ARG A 13 12.98 -10.95 9.01
CA ARG A 13 13.44 -10.48 10.32
C ARG A 13 14.05 -9.11 10.22
N LYS A 14 13.63 -8.21 11.10
CA LYS A 14 14.21 -6.87 11.24
C LYS A 14 14.52 -6.56 12.70
N GLN A 15 15.75 -6.14 12.93
CA GLN A 15 16.27 -5.80 14.24
C GLN A 15 16.89 -4.40 14.21
N TYR A 16 16.67 -3.61 15.25
CA TYR A 16 17.31 -2.32 15.50
C TYR A 16 18.05 -2.40 16.84
N GLY A 17 19.39 -2.40 16.81
CA GLY A 17 20.18 -2.72 18.00
C GLY A 17 19.78 -4.10 18.51
N ASP A 18 19.43 -4.21 19.78
CA ASP A 18 18.99 -5.48 20.40
C ASP A 18 17.49 -5.77 20.26
N ARG A 19 16.72 -4.84 19.68
CA ARG A 19 15.26 -4.97 19.57
C ARG A 19 14.85 -5.60 18.23
N VAL A 20 14.27 -6.79 18.27
CA VAL A 20 13.59 -7.40 17.14
C VAL A 20 12.22 -6.72 16.96
N VAL A 21 11.95 -6.19 15.75
CA VAL A 21 10.71 -5.49 15.39
C VAL A 21 9.86 -6.31 14.44
N LEU A 22 10.49 -7.18 13.63
CA LEU A 22 9.80 -8.14 12.77
C LEU A 22 10.48 -9.51 12.90
N ASP A 23 9.63 -10.54 12.92
CA ASP A 23 9.97 -11.95 12.75
C ASP A 23 8.71 -12.66 12.25
N THR A 24 8.43 -12.55 10.95
CA THR A 24 7.10 -12.84 10.40
C THR A 24 6.80 -14.32 10.20
N GLY A 25 7.84 -15.17 10.12
CA GLY A 25 7.66 -16.47 9.49
C GLY A 25 7.43 -16.38 7.97
N PRO A 26 7.27 -17.51 7.28
CA PRO A 26 7.05 -17.53 5.82
C PRO A 26 5.60 -17.19 5.45
N PHE A 27 5.43 -16.47 4.33
CA PHE A 27 4.12 -16.18 3.72
C PHE A 27 4.26 -15.90 2.22
N GLU A 28 3.16 -15.93 1.48
CA GLU A 28 3.14 -15.71 0.04
C GLU A 28 2.10 -14.65 -0.33
N LEU A 29 2.46 -13.80 -1.30
CA LEU A 29 1.61 -12.76 -1.86
C LEU A 29 1.47 -13.00 -3.37
N GLU A 30 0.25 -12.93 -3.91
CA GLU A 30 -0.07 -13.20 -5.32
C GLU A 30 -0.43 -11.89 -6.04
N SER A 31 0.01 -11.75 -7.31
CA SER A 31 -0.42 -10.66 -8.17
C SER A 31 -1.94 -10.64 -8.36
N GLY A 32 -2.51 -9.44 -8.60
CA GLY A 32 -3.95 -9.27 -8.78
C GLY A 32 -4.79 -9.34 -7.49
N ARG A 33 -4.17 -9.64 -6.35
CA ARG A 33 -4.84 -9.66 -5.05
C ARG A 33 -4.59 -8.40 -4.24
N SER A 34 -5.49 -8.16 -3.29
CA SER A 34 -5.39 -7.10 -2.29
C SER A 34 -5.24 -7.68 -0.89
N TYR A 35 -4.26 -7.15 -0.17
CA TYR A 35 -3.90 -7.56 1.18
C TYR A 35 -4.04 -6.39 2.15
N ALA A 36 -4.68 -6.61 3.29
CA ALA A 36 -4.65 -5.68 4.41
C ALA A 36 -3.66 -6.17 5.48
N LEU A 37 -2.67 -5.35 5.80
CA LEU A 37 -1.87 -5.53 7.01
C LEU A 37 -2.61 -4.88 8.17
N VAL A 38 -3.15 -5.68 9.08
CA VAL A 38 -3.91 -5.21 10.24
C VAL A 38 -3.17 -5.52 11.53
N GLY A 39 -3.47 -4.81 12.59
CA GLY A 39 -2.88 -5.02 13.91
C GLY A 39 -2.65 -3.72 14.67
N PRO A 40 -2.30 -3.79 15.96
CA PRO A 40 -2.12 -2.61 16.81
C PRO A 40 -0.95 -1.73 16.35
N ASN A 41 -0.90 -0.50 16.88
CA ASN A 41 0.24 0.39 16.67
C ASN A 41 1.52 -0.25 17.22
N GLY A 42 2.61 -0.14 16.46
CA GLY A 42 3.89 -0.75 16.84
C GLY A 42 4.01 -2.25 16.55
N SER A 43 3.01 -2.89 15.92
CA SER A 43 3.09 -4.32 15.55
C SER A 43 4.07 -4.66 14.42
N GLY A 44 4.64 -3.64 13.73
CA GLY A 44 5.61 -3.85 12.65
C GLY A 44 5.08 -3.60 11.23
N LYS A 45 3.80 -3.22 11.02
CA LYS A 45 3.19 -3.02 9.70
C LYS A 45 4.01 -2.11 8.78
N SER A 46 4.30 -0.89 9.23
CA SER A 46 5.09 0.08 8.44
C SER A 46 6.51 -0.42 8.17
N THR A 47 7.11 -1.14 9.10
CA THR A 47 8.45 -1.73 8.92
C THR A 47 8.41 -2.83 7.87
N LEU A 48 7.39 -3.70 7.90
CA LEU A 48 7.20 -4.73 6.88
C LEU A 48 7.01 -4.10 5.50
N LEU A 49 6.13 -3.08 5.37
CA LEU A 49 5.97 -2.37 4.09
C LEU A 49 7.26 -1.75 3.57
N ARG A 50 8.08 -1.11 4.45
CA ARG A 50 9.37 -0.54 4.03
C ARG A 50 10.37 -1.60 3.59
N VAL A 51 10.37 -2.76 4.23
CA VAL A 51 11.20 -3.89 3.80
C VAL A 51 10.74 -4.42 2.45
N LEU A 52 9.44 -4.65 2.25
CA LEU A 52 8.87 -5.08 0.98
C LEU A 52 9.10 -4.07 -0.15
N ALA A 53 9.13 -2.78 0.18
CA ALA A 53 9.41 -1.69 -0.76
C ALA A 53 10.91 -1.54 -1.10
N GLY A 54 11.80 -2.30 -0.45
CA GLY A 54 13.25 -2.11 -0.58
C GLY A 54 13.77 -0.78 -0.01
N VAL A 55 12.93 -0.02 0.70
CA VAL A 55 13.31 1.24 1.38
C VAL A 55 14.16 0.95 2.61
N GLU A 56 13.94 -0.21 3.20
CA GLU A 56 14.65 -0.65 4.40
C GLU A 56 15.15 -2.09 4.21
N THR A 57 16.41 -2.34 4.56
CA THR A 57 16.99 -3.68 4.48
C THR A 57 16.57 -4.52 5.68
N ALA A 58 16.04 -5.70 5.46
CA ALA A 58 15.82 -6.69 6.51
C ALA A 58 17.17 -7.14 7.11
N THR A 59 17.18 -7.55 8.37
CA THR A 59 18.35 -8.18 8.99
C THR A 59 18.57 -9.58 8.39
N GLU A 60 17.46 -10.29 8.22
CA GLU A 60 17.42 -11.60 7.52
C GLU A 60 16.14 -11.62 6.67
N SER A 61 16.26 -12.05 5.43
CA SER A 61 15.09 -12.29 4.57
C SER A 61 15.46 -13.26 3.45
N SER A 62 14.48 -14.03 3.02
CA SER A 62 14.54 -14.72 1.73
C SER A 62 13.30 -14.35 0.95
N VAL A 63 13.51 -13.88 -0.27
CA VAL A 63 12.43 -13.52 -1.19
C VAL A 63 12.62 -14.32 -2.46
N LYS A 64 11.56 -14.97 -2.92
CA LYS A 64 11.52 -15.66 -4.21
C LYS A 64 10.31 -15.15 -4.99
N VAL A 65 10.51 -14.80 -6.24
CA VAL A 65 9.43 -14.51 -7.16
C VAL A 65 9.20 -15.74 -8.04
N LYS A 66 7.96 -16.18 -8.11
CA LYS A 66 7.52 -17.27 -8.99
C LYS A 66 6.70 -16.70 -10.14
N GLY A 67 6.74 -17.33 -11.29
CA GLY A 67 6.04 -16.92 -12.50
C GLY A 67 7.02 -16.39 -13.56
N GLU A 68 6.53 -15.51 -14.45
CA GLU A 68 7.33 -14.95 -15.53
C GLU A 68 8.19 -13.75 -15.11
N ALA A 69 7.90 -13.15 -13.93
CA ALA A 69 8.64 -12.02 -13.38
C ALA A 69 9.88 -12.47 -12.59
N THR A 70 10.88 -11.61 -12.54
CA THR A 70 12.00 -11.70 -11.58
C THR A 70 11.87 -10.56 -10.56
N TYR A 71 12.51 -10.69 -9.40
CA TYR A 71 12.47 -9.64 -8.38
C TYR A 71 12.93 -8.26 -8.92
N GLU A 72 13.97 -8.26 -9.76
CA GLU A 72 14.54 -7.05 -10.36
C GLU A 72 13.62 -6.44 -11.45
N SER A 73 12.70 -7.23 -12.01
CA SER A 73 11.76 -6.75 -13.03
C SER A 73 10.48 -6.15 -12.45
N LEU A 74 10.20 -6.36 -11.16
CA LEU A 74 9.00 -5.84 -10.51
C LEU A 74 9.09 -4.33 -10.27
N THR A 75 8.08 -3.62 -10.73
CA THR A 75 7.90 -2.20 -10.42
C THR A 75 7.11 -2.04 -9.13
N VAL A 76 7.78 -1.53 -8.08
CA VAL A 76 7.19 -1.40 -6.73
C VAL A 76 6.96 0.06 -6.40
N GLY A 77 5.71 0.42 -6.08
CA GLY A 77 5.35 1.73 -5.57
C GLY A 77 5.11 1.69 -4.05
N TYR A 78 5.61 2.69 -3.33
CA TYR A 78 5.40 2.79 -1.88
C TYR A 78 4.88 4.17 -1.48
N MET A 79 3.82 4.20 -0.68
CA MET A 79 3.28 5.40 -0.05
C MET A 79 3.45 5.30 1.47
N PRO A 80 4.32 6.14 2.07
CA PRO A 80 4.47 6.18 3.52
C PRO A 80 3.26 6.87 4.19
N GLN A 81 3.04 6.58 5.46
CA GLN A 81 1.98 7.19 6.28
C GLN A 81 2.01 8.73 6.23
N LYS A 82 3.21 9.31 6.36
CA LYS A 82 3.39 10.76 6.18
C LYS A 82 3.75 11.05 4.74
N SER A 83 2.75 11.45 3.97
CA SER A 83 2.93 11.81 2.56
C SER A 83 3.67 13.13 2.41
N TYR A 84 4.56 13.18 1.41
CA TYR A 84 5.29 14.40 1.05
C TYR A 84 4.85 14.89 -0.32
N VAL A 85 4.62 16.20 -0.42
CA VAL A 85 4.31 16.90 -1.67
C VAL A 85 5.33 18.02 -1.87
N PHE A 86 5.90 18.09 -3.08
CA PHE A 86 6.87 19.14 -3.43
C PHE A 86 6.17 20.48 -3.62
N GLY A 87 6.88 21.59 -3.44
CA GLY A 87 6.37 22.96 -3.64
C GLY A 87 5.96 23.32 -5.09
N PHE A 88 5.96 22.34 -6.01
CA PHE A 88 5.47 22.48 -7.38
C PHE A 88 3.93 22.49 -7.44
N THR A 89 3.36 22.63 -8.63
CA THR A 89 1.93 22.42 -8.83
C THR A 89 1.55 20.96 -8.57
N VAL A 90 0.28 20.70 -8.26
CA VAL A 90 -0.26 19.35 -8.09
C VAL A 90 -0.01 18.51 -9.35
N PHE A 91 -0.30 19.07 -10.54
CA PHE A 91 0.00 18.43 -11.82
C PHE A 91 1.48 18.01 -11.91
N ARG A 92 2.40 18.93 -11.61
CA ARG A 92 3.84 18.64 -11.68
C ARG A 92 4.29 17.61 -10.64
N ASN A 93 3.67 17.61 -9.46
CA ASN A 93 3.93 16.59 -8.45
C ASN A 93 3.62 15.18 -8.95
N VAL A 94 2.52 14.99 -9.68
CA VAL A 94 2.13 13.69 -10.23
C VAL A 94 2.96 13.35 -11.47
N SER A 95 3.20 14.30 -12.38
CA SER A 95 3.99 14.07 -13.60
C SER A 95 5.45 13.68 -13.33
N LEU A 96 6.01 14.05 -12.18
CA LEU A 96 7.35 13.62 -11.76
C LEU A 96 7.51 12.09 -11.69
N ALA A 97 6.44 11.36 -11.39
CA ALA A 97 6.47 9.90 -11.35
C ALA A 97 6.67 9.26 -12.74
N LEU A 98 6.45 10.03 -13.82
CA LEU A 98 6.68 9.62 -15.21
C LEU A 98 7.92 10.27 -15.83
N ALA A 99 8.75 10.96 -15.03
CA ALA A 99 9.89 11.74 -15.56
C ALA A 99 10.95 10.88 -16.30
N THR A 100 11.05 9.61 -15.95
CA THR A 100 11.97 8.65 -16.58
C THR A 100 11.29 7.77 -17.64
N SER A 101 9.99 7.95 -17.87
CA SER A 101 9.26 7.23 -18.92
C SER A 101 9.58 7.82 -20.29
N ASN A 102 9.55 6.98 -21.33
CA ASN A 102 9.69 7.43 -22.72
C ASN A 102 8.34 7.85 -23.32
N LEU A 103 7.36 8.24 -22.50
CA LEU A 103 6.02 8.62 -22.96
C LEU A 103 6.04 10.02 -23.62
N PRO A 104 5.25 10.22 -24.70
CA PRO A 104 5.00 11.54 -25.26
C PRO A 104 4.34 12.47 -24.23
N ARG A 105 4.56 13.78 -24.36
CA ARG A 105 4.07 14.79 -23.41
C ARG A 105 2.54 14.80 -23.27
N ASP A 106 1.83 14.59 -24.36
CA ASP A 106 0.37 14.50 -24.40
C ASP A 106 -0.15 13.26 -23.65
N GLU A 107 0.53 12.12 -23.76
CA GLU A 107 0.19 10.92 -23.02
C GLU A 107 0.49 11.09 -21.50
N VAL A 108 1.62 11.74 -21.17
CA VAL A 108 1.91 12.09 -19.76
C VAL A 108 0.81 12.98 -19.19
N ALA A 109 0.39 14.02 -19.93
CA ALA A 109 -0.67 14.94 -19.49
C ALA A 109 -1.99 14.19 -19.25
N LYS A 110 -2.40 13.35 -20.19
CA LYS A 110 -3.61 12.53 -20.10
C LYS A 110 -3.60 11.58 -18.89
N ARG A 111 -2.48 10.88 -18.65
CA ARG A 111 -2.34 9.98 -17.49
C ARG A 111 -2.40 10.74 -16.17
N VAL A 112 -1.78 11.92 -16.08
CA VAL A 112 -1.81 12.78 -14.89
C VAL A 112 -3.23 13.26 -14.62
N GLU A 113 -3.95 13.75 -15.63
CA GLU A 113 -5.35 14.18 -15.49
C GLU A 113 -6.25 13.05 -15.02
N GLN A 114 -6.10 11.85 -15.57
CA GLN A 114 -6.84 10.66 -15.14
C GLN A 114 -6.54 10.27 -13.69
N ALA A 115 -5.26 10.28 -13.29
CA ALA A 115 -4.85 9.97 -11.93
C ALA A 115 -5.38 11.00 -10.93
N LEU A 116 -5.33 12.30 -11.28
CA LEU A 116 -5.89 13.38 -10.45
C LEU A 116 -7.42 13.28 -10.33
N ALA A 117 -8.11 12.97 -11.43
CA ALA A 117 -9.56 12.76 -11.42
C ALA A 117 -9.96 11.58 -10.52
N ALA A 118 -9.21 10.47 -10.59
CA ALA A 118 -9.46 9.28 -9.77
C ALA A 118 -9.41 9.55 -8.27
N VAL A 119 -8.59 10.51 -7.84
CA VAL A 119 -8.47 10.90 -6.42
C VAL A 119 -9.19 12.21 -6.07
N GLY A 120 -10.01 12.75 -6.99
CA GLY A 120 -10.77 13.99 -6.77
C GLY A 120 -9.91 15.25 -6.61
N MET A 121 -8.82 15.34 -7.38
CA MET A 121 -7.88 16.47 -7.37
C MET A 121 -7.77 17.18 -8.73
N ALA A 122 -8.68 16.91 -9.68
CA ALA A 122 -8.62 17.47 -11.02
C ALA A 122 -8.67 19.02 -11.01
N ASP A 123 -9.58 19.60 -10.23
CA ASP A 123 -9.76 21.07 -10.12
C ASP A 123 -8.58 21.75 -9.39
N MET A 124 -7.72 20.97 -8.76
CA MET A 124 -6.56 21.46 -8.01
C MET A 124 -5.24 21.31 -8.77
N ALA A 125 -5.29 20.94 -10.07
CA ALA A 125 -4.09 20.63 -10.86
C ALA A 125 -3.02 21.75 -10.83
N ASP A 126 -3.45 23.02 -10.86
CA ASP A 126 -2.58 24.19 -10.85
C ASP A 126 -2.24 24.70 -9.43
N ALA A 127 -2.87 24.16 -8.39
CA ALA A 127 -2.61 24.55 -7.01
C ALA A 127 -1.18 24.17 -6.59
N ARG A 128 -0.57 24.98 -5.69
CA ARG A 128 0.75 24.72 -5.15
C ARG A 128 0.69 23.67 -4.03
N GLY A 129 1.58 22.69 -4.07
CA GLY A 129 1.64 21.61 -3.09
C GLY A 129 1.82 22.06 -1.65
N GLY A 130 2.50 23.19 -1.42
CA GLY A 130 2.71 23.71 -0.07
C GLY A 130 1.46 24.29 0.60
N GLY A 131 0.35 24.49 -0.13
CA GLY A 131 -0.91 24.98 0.41
C GLY A 131 -1.96 23.89 0.66
N LEU A 132 -1.64 22.62 0.39
CA LEU A 132 -2.57 21.51 0.53
C LEU A 132 -2.80 21.11 1.99
N SER A 133 -4.04 20.75 2.30
CA SER A 133 -4.38 20.04 3.54
C SER A 133 -3.71 18.64 3.58
N GLY A 134 -3.67 18.01 4.76
CA GLY A 134 -3.10 16.68 4.91
C GLY A 134 -3.79 15.62 4.03
N GLY A 135 -5.12 15.66 3.92
CA GLY A 135 -5.88 14.75 3.07
C GLY A 135 -5.65 14.99 1.57
N GLU A 136 -5.54 16.26 1.14
CA GLU A 136 -5.19 16.60 -0.25
C GLU A 136 -3.76 16.16 -0.58
N ALA A 137 -2.81 16.36 0.31
CA ALA A 137 -1.43 15.88 0.14
C ALA A 137 -1.37 14.34 0.01
N GLN A 138 -2.16 13.61 0.81
CA GLN A 138 -2.28 12.16 0.67
C GLN A 138 -2.87 11.76 -0.69
N ARG A 139 -3.92 12.43 -1.17
CA ARG A 139 -4.51 12.16 -2.48
C ARG A 139 -3.53 12.42 -3.63
N VAL A 140 -2.75 13.50 -3.56
CA VAL A 140 -1.69 13.78 -4.54
C VAL A 140 -0.59 12.71 -4.50
N ALA A 141 -0.19 12.26 -3.31
CA ALA A 141 0.79 11.19 -3.16
C ALA A 141 0.28 9.86 -3.74
N LEU A 142 -1.00 9.56 -3.58
CA LEU A 142 -1.62 8.40 -4.21
C LEU A 142 -1.69 8.54 -5.74
N ALA A 143 -2.07 9.71 -6.26
CA ALA A 143 -2.09 9.96 -7.70
C ALA A 143 -0.70 9.73 -8.35
N ARG A 144 0.42 10.01 -7.63
CA ARG A 144 1.78 9.68 -8.08
C ARG A 144 2.03 8.18 -8.24
N LEU A 145 1.31 7.34 -7.51
CA LEU A 145 1.39 5.89 -7.71
C LEU A 145 0.46 5.44 -8.84
N LEU A 146 -0.78 5.93 -8.84
CA LEU A 146 -1.80 5.54 -9.82
C LEU A 146 -1.45 5.92 -11.28
N VAL A 147 -0.59 6.93 -11.48
CA VAL A 147 -0.16 7.37 -12.82
C VAL A 147 0.84 6.40 -13.46
N GLN A 148 1.47 5.54 -12.67
CA GLN A 148 2.48 4.59 -13.09
C GLN A 148 1.86 3.22 -13.42
N ASP A 149 2.60 2.38 -14.11
CA ASP A 149 2.26 0.98 -14.34
C ASP A 149 3.03 0.13 -13.31
N LEU A 150 2.44 -0.10 -12.12
CA LEU A 150 3.05 -0.82 -11.01
C LEU A 150 2.61 -2.27 -10.96
N ASP A 151 3.54 -3.18 -10.67
CA ASP A 151 3.26 -4.58 -10.37
C ASP A 151 2.85 -4.76 -8.89
N VAL A 152 3.46 -3.98 -7.99
CA VAL A 152 3.18 -4.01 -6.54
C VAL A 152 2.99 -2.58 -6.02
N MET A 153 1.93 -2.35 -5.26
CA MET A 153 1.65 -1.09 -4.59
C MET A 153 1.51 -1.31 -3.09
N LEU A 154 2.36 -0.66 -2.32
CA LEU A 154 2.47 -0.76 -0.87
C LEU A 154 2.02 0.56 -0.23
N LEU A 155 0.99 0.53 0.61
CA LEU A 155 0.34 1.71 1.14
C LEU A 155 0.30 1.68 2.67
N ASP A 156 0.90 2.68 3.32
CA ASP A 156 0.91 2.80 4.77
C ASP A 156 -0.11 3.85 5.22
N GLU A 157 -1.28 3.40 5.72
CA GLU A 157 -2.38 4.25 6.20
C GLU A 157 -2.82 5.30 5.15
N PRO A 158 -3.18 4.90 3.91
CA PRO A 158 -3.33 5.84 2.78
C PRO A 158 -4.48 6.83 2.91
N THR A 159 -5.37 6.65 3.88
CA THR A 159 -6.57 7.51 4.08
C THR A 159 -6.67 8.12 5.47
N ALA A 160 -5.61 8.02 6.29
CA ALA A 160 -5.65 8.43 7.71
C ALA A 160 -6.00 9.92 7.94
N SER A 161 -5.75 10.79 6.96
CA SER A 161 -6.04 12.23 7.04
C SER A 161 -7.25 12.67 6.21
N MET A 162 -8.10 11.72 5.77
CA MET A 162 -9.24 11.98 4.90
C MET A 162 -10.57 11.86 5.65
N ASP A 163 -11.55 12.60 5.19
CA ASP A 163 -12.94 12.39 5.56
C ASP A 163 -13.52 11.11 4.92
N SER A 164 -14.75 10.75 5.29
CA SER A 164 -15.39 9.55 4.78
C SER A 164 -15.55 9.56 3.24
N ALA A 165 -15.85 10.72 2.65
CA ALA A 165 -16.03 10.85 1.20
C ALA A 165 -14.70 10.66 0.47
N GLY A 166 -13.62 11.30 0.94
CA GLY A 166 -12.26 11.14 0.40
C GLY A 166 -11.75 9.70 0.55
N THR A 167 -12.04 9.06 1.69
CA THR A 167 -11.70 7.65 1.93
C THR A 167 -12.40 6.75 0.91
N MET A 168 -13.71 6.88 0.71
CA MET A 168 -14.46 6.06 -0.26
C MET A 168 -13.96 6.26 -1.69
N LEU A 169 -13.63 7.49 -2.07
CA LEU A 169 -13.09 7.80 -3.40
C LEU A 169 -11.74 7.10 -3.63
N VAL A 170 -10.84 7.20 -2.66
CA VAL A 170 -9.52 6.55 -2.72
C VAL A 170 -9.63 5.03 -2.75
N GLU A 171 -10.48 4.45 -1.90
CA GLU A 171 -10.72 2.99 -1.90
C GLU A 171 -11.27 2.50 -3.25
N LYS A 172 -12.16 3.28 -3.87
CA LYS A 172 -12.66 3.00 -5.23
C LYS A 172 -11.53 3.05 -6.26
N ALA A 173 -10.72 4.13 -6.24
CA ALA A 173 -9.60 4.29 -7.18
C ALA A 173 -8.58 3.15 -7.08
N LEU A 174 -8.28 2.68 -5.87
CA LEU A 174 -7.38 1.55 -5.65
C LEU A 174 -7.94 0.24 -6.22
N ARG A 175 -9.22 -0.06 -6.01
CA ARG A 175 -9.86 -1.24 -6.59
C ARG A 175 -9.86 -1.19 -8.12
N GLU A 176 -10.28 -0.07 -8.72
CA GLU A 176 -10.28 0.11 -10.17
C GLU A 176 -8.87 -0.01 -10.77
N TYR A 177 -7.86 0.50 -10.07
CA TYR A 177 -6.46 0.36 -10.48
C TYR A 177 -6.03 -1.11 -10.49
N ARG A 178 -6.26 -1.85 -9.39
CA ARG A 178 -5.97 -3.28 -9.29
C ARG A 178 -6.68 -4.09 -10.39
N ASP A 179 -7.98 -3.89 -10.54
CA ASP A 179 -8.81 -4.65 -11.49
C ASP A 179 -8.37 -4.42 -12.95
N ARG A 180 -7.88 -3.22 -13.24
CA ARG A 180 -7.38 -2.86 -14.57
C ARG A 180 -5.96 -3.37 -14.83
N THR A 181 -5.10 -3.39 -13.84
CA THR A 181 -3.65 -3.62 -14.01
C THR A 181 -3.20 -5.00 -13.56
N GLY A 182 -3.96 -5.69 -12.70
CA GLY A 182 -3.51 -6.89 -12.01
C GLY A 182 -2.45 -6.61 -10.94
N CYS A 183 -2.30 -5.36 -10.51
CA CYS A 183 -1.35 -4.94 -9.48
C CYS A 183 -1.64 -5.63 -8.14
N MET A 184 -0.62 -6.11 -7.47
CA MET A 184 -0.70 -6.56 -6.09
C MET A 184 -0.82 -5.34 -5.17
N LEU A 185 -1.88 -5.25 -4.37
CA LEU A 185 -2.06 -4.18 -3.39
C LEU A 185 -1.79 -4.70 -1.98
N VAL A 186 -0.94 -4.00 -1.22
CA VAL A 186 -0.73 -4.28 0.21
C VAL A 186 -0.95 -2.99 0.99
N THR A 187 -2.00 -2.93 1.78
CA THR A 187 -2.39 -1.73 2.53
C THR A 187 -2.32 -1.97 4.04
N ALA A 188 -1.47 -1.23 4.73
CA ALA A 188 -1.50 -1.22 6.19
C ALA A 188 -2.63 -0.31 6.69
N THR A 189 -3.42 -0.83 7.61
CA THR A 189 -4.46 -0.07 8.30
C THR A 189 -4.67 -0.60 9.72
N HIS A 190 -5.05 0.28 10.62
CA HIS A 190 -5.48 -0.12 11.97
C HIS A 190 -7.00 -0.29 12.05
N ALA A 191 -7.77 0.02 11.00
CA ALA A 191 -9.24 -0.05 10.99
C ALA A 191 -9.74 -1.33 10.31
N PRO A 192 -10.28 -2.33 11.06
CA PRO A 192 -10.83 -3.56 10.48
C PRO A 192 -11.93 -3.31 9.45
N SER A 193 -12.76 -2.28 9.65
CA SER A 193 -13.81 -1.90 8.70
C SER A 193 -13.25 -1.47 7.35
N GLN A 194 -12.11 -0.80 7.32
CA GLN A 194 -11.41 -0.47 6.08
C GLN A 194 -10.84 -1.71 5.42
N ALA A 195 -10.15 -2.57 6.17
CA ALA A 195 -9.60 -3.81 5.66
C ALA A 195 -10.65 -4.64 4.91
N ARG A 196 -11.87 -4.78 5.48
CA ARG A 196 -13.00 -5.46 4.81
C ARG A 196 -13.39 -4.88 3.45
N ARG A 197 -13.28 -3.56 3.28
CA ARG A 197 -13.68 -2.90 2.03
C ARG A 197 -12.63 -2.99 0.92
N ILE A 198 -11.35 -3.10 1.29
CA ILE A 198 -10.24 -2.93 0.33
C ILE A 198 -9.42 -4.18 0.08
N SER A 199 -9.61 -5.27 0.85
CA SER A 199 -8.74 -6.44 0.72
C SER A 199 -9.49 -7.75 0.63
N ASP A 200 -8.91 -8.67 -0.15
CA ASP A 200 -9.35 -10.07 -0.27
C ASP A 200 -8.77 -10.90 0.87
N THR A 201 -7.55 -10.57 1.30
CA THR A 201 -6.78 -11.29 2.31
C THR A 201 -6.32 -10.33 3.41
N ALA A 202 -6.48 -10.73 4.66
CA ALA A 202 -5.92 -10.03 5.80
C ALA A 202 -4.68 -10.76 6.35
N ILE A 203 -3.68 -9.96 6.70
CA ILE A 203 -2.45 -10.36 7.37
C ILE A 203 -2.40 -9.62 8.69
N MET A 204 -2.61 -10.32 9.79
CA MET A 204 -2.61 -9.69 11.10
C MET A 204 -1.24 -9.81 11.75
N LEU A 205 -0.67 -8.65 12.09
CA LEU A 205 0.61 -8.56 12.80
C LEU A 205 0.38 -8.23 14.27
N SER A 206 1.09 -8.95 15.13
CA SER A 206 1.23 -8.64 16.54
C SER A 206 2.67 -8.87 16.99
N ALA A 207 3.26 -7.90 17.69
CA ALA A 207 4.63 -7.94 18.20
C ALA A 207 5.68 -8.40 17.17
N GLY A 208 5.51 -7.99 15.92
CA GLY A 208 6.45 -8.31 14.81
C GLY A 208 6.19 -9.64 14.11
N ALA A 209 5.27 -10.46 14.59
CA ALA A 209 4.91 -11.76 14.01
C ALA A 209 3.57 -11.69 13.26
N ILE A 210 3.42 -12.51 12.21
CA ILE A 210 2.11 -12.77 11.58
C ILE A 210 1.38 -13.77 12.47
N VAL A 211 0.25 -13.35 13.05
CA VAL A 211 -0.56 -14.18 13.96
C VAL A 211 -1.82 -14.74 13.30
N GLU A 212 -2.28 -14.10 12.21
CA GLU A 212 -3.36 -14.58 11.35
C GLU A 212 -3.03 -14.27 9.89
N PHE A 213 -3.42 -15.16 9.00
CA PHE A 213 -3.31 -14.99 7.56
C PHE A 213 -4.45 -15.76 6.87
N GLY A 214 -5.25 -15.09 6.06
CA GLY A 214 -6.37 -15.73 5.38
C GLY A 214 -7.36 -14.73 4.80
N GLU A 215 -8.50 -15.24 4.33
CA GLU A 215 -9.59 -14.39 3.84
C GLU A 215 -9.97 -13.33 4.85
N THR A 216 -10.12 -12.09 4.40
CA THR A 216 -10.35 -10.92 5.27
C THR A 216 -11.55 -11.12 6.18
N GLU A 217 -12.66 -11.63 5.66
CA GLU A 217 -13.87 -11.88 6.46
C GLU A 217 -13.63 -12.94 7.54
N THR A 218 -12.89 -13.98 7.24
CA THR A 218 -12.58 -15.05 8.21
C THR A 218 -11.67 -14.51 9.32
N VAL A 219 -10.57 -13.88 8.97
CA VAL A 219 -9.58 -13.33 9.92
C VAL A 219 -10.22 -12.27 10.83
N LEU A 220 -11.12 -11.42 10.29
CA LEU A 220 -11.71 -10.32 11.04
C LEU A 220 -13.01 -10.67 11.78
N ASN A 221 -13.61 -11.85 11.53
CA ASN A 221 -14.83 -12.27 12.24
C ASN A 221 -14.55 -13.38 13.27
N VAL A 222 -13.64 -14.32 12.92
CA VAL A 222 -13.39 -15.52 13.73
C VAL A 222 -11.88 -15.72 13.88
N PRO A 223 -11.16 -14.78 14.53
CA PRO A 223 -9.73 -14.93 14.76
C PRO A 223 -9.41 -16.13 15.64
N THR A 224 -8.44 -16.92 15.23
CA THR A 224 -8.00 -18.14 15.94
C THR A 224 -6.96 -17.84 17.01
N SER A 225 -6.15 -16.79 16.81
CA SER A 225 -5.13 -16.37 17.75
C SER A 225 -5.69 -15.53 18.92
N GLU A 226 -5.06 -15.60 20.08
CA GLU A 226 -5.38 -14.75 21.21
C GLU A 226 -5.16 -13.26 20.89
N ALA A 227 -4.02 -12.94 20.27
CA ALA A 227 -3.69 -11.58 19.85
C ALA A 227 -4.69 -11.01 18.83
N GLY A 228 -5.23 -11.86 17.95
CA GLY A 228 -6.29 -11.47 17.01
C GLY A 228 -7.59 -11.13 17.71
N ARG A 229 -8.01 -11.97 18.64
CA ARG A 229 -9.21 -11.71 19.47
C ARG A 229 -9.06 -10.45 20.30
N GLU A 230 -7.91 -10.24 20.94
CA GLU A 230 -7.63 -9.03 21.71
C GLU A 230 -7.69 -7.78 20.81
N PHE A 231 -7.01 -7.77 19.68
CA PHE A 231 -7.03 -6.63 18.76
C PHE A 231 -8.45 -6.29 18.29
N LEU A 232 -9.24 -7.28 17.92
CA LEU A 232 -10.60 -7.05 17.42
C LEU A 232 -11.59 -6.67 18.53
N SER A 233 -11.34 -7.04 19.78
CA SER A 233 -12.21 -6.66 20.91
C SER A 233 -12.32 -5.14 21.09
N TYR A 234 -11.31 -4.38 20.71
CA TYR A 234 -11.34 -2.89 20.73
C TYR A 234 -12.25 -2.27 19.65
N TRP A 235 -12.71 -3.06 18.68
CA TRP A 235 -13.52 -2.60 17.55
C TRP A 235 -14.96 -3.16 17.57
N THR A 236 -15.26 -4.05 18.49
CA THR A 236 -16.60 -4.58 18.72
C THR A 236 -17.29 -3.67 19.73
N VAL A 237 -18.29 -2.89 19.29
CA VAL A 237 -19.22 -2.13 20.15
C VAL A 237 -20.53 -2.88 20.24
#